data_43c90268b7f23f2dc3d8a89716b8ffda
#
_entry.id   43c90268b7f23f2dc3d8a89716b8ffda
#
_cell.length_a   1.000
_cell.length_b   1.000
_cell.length_c   1.000
_cell.angle_alpha   90.00
_cell.angle_beta   90.00
_cell.angle_gamma   90.00
#
_symmetry.space_group_name_H-M   'P 1'
#
loop_
_entity.id
_entity.type
_entity.pdbx_description
1 polymer ?
#
loop_
_entity_poly.entity_id
_entity_poly.type
_entity_poly.pdbx_seq_one_letter_code
_entity_poly.pdbx_strand_id
1 'polypeptide(L)'
;RVPIKGSERSAGEYPYYGANGIQDYVDDYIFDDELVLLAEDGGNFGSKIRPIAYRVSGKCWVNNHAHVLKPKSMIDVDYLCYSLMFYDTNGLVNGATRQKLTQATMRKMKIPKITLEEQLKIVEKLKKVQGVITKKRKQLEGLDILIKARFVEMFGDPVSNPFNYDKVRL
;
A
#
# COMPACT_ATOMS: atom_id res chain seq x y z
N ARG A 1 -14.65 -11.21 -5.49
CA ARG A 1 -14.37 -9.79 -5.76
C ARG A 1 -15.61 -9.17 -6.40
N VAL A 2 -16.18 -8.19 -5.76
CA VAL A 2 -17.44 -7.56 -6.19
C VAL A 2 -17.25 -6.05 -6.18
N PRO A 3 -17.34 -5.35 -7.32
CA PRO A 3 -17.32 -3.90 -7.34
C PRO A 3 -18.63 -3.34 -6.81
N ILE A 4 -18.56 -2.31 -5.97
CA ILE A 4 -19.70 -1.51 -5.54
C ILE A 4 -19.51 -0.11 -6.12
N LYS A 5 -20.52 0.42 -6.82
CA LYS A 5 -20.47 1.80 -7.31
C LYS A 5 -20.43 2.78 -6.15
N GLY A 6 -19.72 3.91 -6.30
CA GLY A 6 -19.58 4.88 -5.22
C GLY A 6 -20.92 5.36 -4.64
N SER A 7 -21.94 5.54 -5.50
CA SER A 7 -23.30 5.92 -5.09
C SER A 7 -24.11 4.82 -4.37
N GLU A 8 -23.63 3.57 -4.41
CA GLU A 8 -24.29 2.39 -3.82
C GLU A 8 -23.55 1.92 -2.56
N ARG A 9 -22.45 2.59 -2.15
CA ARG A 9 -21.71 2.24 -0.95
C ARG A 9 -22.36 2.83 0.27
N SER A 10 -22.74 1.98 1.21
CA SER A 10 -23.13 2.39 2.55
C SER A 10 -21.87 2.57 3.39
N ALA A 11 -21.74 3.71 4.07
CA ALA A 11 -20.60 3.99 4.95
C ALA A 11 -20.59 3.01 6.13
N GLY A 12 -19.41 2.47 6.45
CA GLY A 12 -19.24 1.47 7.50
C GLY A 12 -17.81 1.39 8.02
N GLU A 13 -17.49 0.27 8.69
CA GLU A 13 -16.19 0.04 9.32
C GLU A 13 -15.25 -0.86 8.52
N TYR A 14 -15.75 -1.59 7.51
CA TYR A 14 -14.95 -2.56 6.78
C TYR A 14 -14.23 -1.91 5.61
N PRO A 15 -12.91 -2.10 5.50
CA PRO A 15 -12.14 -1.48 4.41
C PRO A 15 -12.52 -2.07 3.05
N TYR A 16 -12.75 -1.18 2.08
CA TYR A 16 -13.02 -1.50 0.68
C TYR A 16 -11.74 -1.32 -0.15
N TYR A 17 -11.20 -2.42 -0.61
CA TYR A 17 -9.90 -2.46 -1.30
C TYR A 17 -10.01 -2.44 -2.82
N GLY A 18 -9.08 -1.71 -3.44
CA GLY A 18 -8.83 -1.71 -4.88
C GLY A 18 -7.41 -2.16 -5.23
N ALA A 19 -6.93 -1.80 -6.42
CA ALA A 19 -5.60 -2.17 -6.90
C ALA A 19 -4.45 -1.62 -6.04
N ASN A 20 -4.61 -0.46 -5.42
CA ASN A 20 -3.55 0.29 -4.75
C ASN A 20 -3.83 0.54 -3.26
N GLY A 21 -4.65 -0.29 -2.62
CA GLY A 21 -4.99 -0.17 -1.21
C GLY A 21 -6.44 0.18 -0.95
N ILE A 22 -6.72 0.71 0.25
CA ILE A 22 -8.06 1.11 0.67
C ILE A 22 -8.55 2.28 -0.18
N GLN A 23 -9.75 2.15 -0.71
CA GLN A 23 -10.44 3.19 -1.47
C GLN A 23 -11.59 3.83 -0.68
N ASP A 24 -12.17 3.06 0.24
CA ASP A 24 -13.34 3.47 0.99
C ASP A 24 -13.55 2.56 2.21
N TYR A 25 -14.60 2.84 3.01
CA TYR A 25 -15.08 1.96 4.05
C TYR A 25 -16.57 1.67 3.84
N VAL A 26 -16.97 0.40 3.99
CA VAL A 26 -18.34 -0.08 3.73
C VAL A 26 -18.91 -0.82 4.94
N ASP A 27 -20.22 -1.01 4.96
CA ASP A 27 -21.00 -1.59 6.06
C ASP A 27 -21.01 -3.13 6.09
N ASP A 28 -20.45 -3.77 5.04
CA ASP A 28 -20.37 -5.23 4.94
C ASP A 28 -19.03 -5.70 4.42
N TYR A 29 -18.73 -7.00 4.52
CA TYR A 29 -17.49 -7.61 4.09
C TYR A 29 -17.73 -8.92 3.33
N ILE A 30 -16.80 -9.29 2.45
CA ILE A 30 -16.85 -10.55 1.68
C ILE A 30 -15.66 -11.48 1.98
N PHE A 31 -14.69 -11.02 2.76
CA PHE A 31 -13.55 -11.81 3.24
C PHE A 31 -13.34 -11.55 4.73
N ASP A 32 -12.93 -12.58 5.45
CA ASP A 32 -12.43 -12.52 6.83
C ASP A 32 -11.25 -13.49 6.93
N ASP A 33 -10.11 -13.10 6.40
CA ASP A 33 -8.97 -13.98 6.16
C ASP A 33 -7.64 -13.21 6.20
N GLU A 34 -6.55 -13.99 6.19
CA GLU A 34 -5.19 -13.54 5.98
C GLU A 34 -4.87 -13.59 4.47
N LEU A 35 -4.82 -12.44 3.81
CA LEU A 35 -4.77 -12.35 2.36
C LEU A 35 -3.59 -11.51 1.86
N VAL A 36 -3.19 -11.75 0.62
CA VAL A 36 -2.40 -10.83 -0.19
C VAL A 36 -3.26 -10.35 -1.34
N LEU A 37 -3.41 -9.03 -1.48
CA LEU A 37 -4.05 -8.44 -2.64
C LEU A 37 -2.96 -8.03 -3.64
N LEU A 38 -3.11 -8.45 -4.89
CA LEU A 38 -2.22 -8.14 -6.00
C LEU A 38 -3.00 -7.35 -7.05
N ALA A 39 -2.48 -6.22 -7.48
CA ALA A 39 -3.13 -5.39 -8.50
C ALA A 39 -3.47 -6.20 -9.76
N GLU A 40 -4.70 -6.05 -10.24
CA GLU A 40 -5.14 -6.62 -11.53
C GLU A 40 -5.06 -5.58 -12.64
N ASP A 41 -5.60 -4.36 -12.41
CA ASP A 41 -5.50 -3.26 -13.35
C ASP A 41 -5.31 -1.92 -12.64
N GLY A 42 -4.70 -0.94 -13.34
CA GLY A 42 -4.40 0.36 -12.76
C GLY A 42 -3.47 0.31 -11.55
N GLY A 43 -2.72 -0.78 -11.38
CA GLY A 43 -1.70 -0.95 -10.36
C GLY A 43 -0.41 -0.18 -10.68
N ASN A 44 0.47 -0.10 -9.68
CA ASN A 44 1.78 0.57 -9.79
C ASN A 44 2.82 -0.30 -10.51
N PHE A 45 2.46 -0.96 -11.62
CA PHE A 45 3.34 -1.86 -12.35
C PHE A 45 4.63 -1.16 -12.79
N GLY A 46 5.78 -1.82 -12.59
CA GLY A 46 7.11 -1.26 -12.88
C GLY A 46 7.61 -0.22 -11.88
N SER A 47 6.83 0.18 -10.88
CA SER A 47 7.28 1.10 -9.84
C SER A 47 8.27 0.40 -8.89
N LYS A 48 9.37 1.10 -8.57
CA LYS A 48 10.34 0.66 -7.53
C LYS A 48 10.01 1.18 -6.13
N ILE A 49 9.01 2.03 -6.00
CA ILE A 49 8.65 2.72 -4.74
C ILE A 49 7.26 2.34 -4.28
N ARG A 50 6.31 2.20 -5.20
CA ARG A 50 4.92 1.85 -4.90
C ARG A 50 4.70 0.38 -5.19
N PRO A 51 4.33 -0.43 -4.18
CA PRO A 51 4.12 -1.86 -4.38
C PRO A 51 2.87 -2.14 -5.22
N ILE A 52 2.87 -3.29 -5.90
CA ILE A 52 1.72 -3.83 -6.62
C ILE A 52 0.94 -4.87 -5.80
N ALA A 53 1.50 -5.30 -4.68
CA ALA A 53 0.85 -6.23 -3.75
C ALA A 53 0.92 -5.71 -2.32
N TYR A 54 -0.07 -6.03 -1.50
CA TYR A 54 -0.13 -5.62 -0.12
C TYR A 54 -0.89 -6.63 0.75
N ARG A 55 -0.57 -6.63 2.02
CA ARG A 55 -1.10 -7.51 3.04
C ARG A 55 -2.47 -7.02 3.54
N VAL A 56 -3.43 -7.93 3.69
CA VAL A 56 -4.74 -7.66 4.30
C VAL A 56 -5.03 -8.76 5.34
N SER A 57 -5.61 -8.37 6.46
CA SER A 57 -5.97 -9.26 7.57
C SER A 57 -7.38 -8.92 8.06
N GLY A 58 -8.17 -9.94 8.35
CA GLY A 58 -9.51 -9.79 8.89
C GLY A 58 -10.57 -9.38 7.85
N LYS A 59 -11.63 -8.76 8.35
CA LYS A 59 -12.83 -8.44 7.56
C LYS A 59 -12.56 -7.34 6.53
N CYS A 60 -12.89 -7.60 5.28
CA CYS A 60 -12.72 -6.63 4.21
C CYS A 60 -13.60 -6.90 2.99
N TRP A 61 -13.77 -5.89 2.17
CA TRP A 61 -14.36 -5.99 0.85
C TRP A 61 -13.32 -5.72 -0.23
N VAL A 62 -13.31 -6.51 -1.29
CA VAL A 62 -12.34 -6.35 -2.39
C VAL A 62 -13.08 -6.21 -3.72
N ASN A 63 -12.77 -5.14 -4.45
CA ASN A 63 -13.33 -4.91 -5.79
C ASN A 63 -12.64 -5.76 -6.87
N ASN A 64 -13.01 -5.56 -8.13
CA ASN A 64 -12.50 -6.30 -9.27
C ASN A 64 -11.13 -5.83 -9.79
N HIS A 65 -10.52 -4.80 -9.18
CA HIS A 65 -9.21 -4.26 -9.60
C HIS A 65 -8.02 -4.91 -8.89
N ALA A 66 -8.26 -5.86 -7.97
CA ALA A 66 -7.22 -6.62 -7.30
C ALA A 66 -7.50 -8.12 -7.33
N HIS A 67 -6.48 -8.94 -7.58
CA HIS A 67 -6.51 -10.37 -7.32
C HIS A 67 -6.46 -10.62 -5.82
N VAL A 68 -7.24 -11.57 -5.33
CA VAL A 68 -7.21 -12.02 -3.94
C VAL A 68 -6.46 -13.34 -3.87
N LEU A 69 -5.37 -13.36 -3.12
CA LEU A 69 -4.51 -14.51 -2.95
C LEU A 69 -4.56 -14.97 -1.49
N LYS A 70 -5.04 -16.18 -1.26
CA LYS A 70 -4.97 -16.89 0.00
C LYS A 70 -3.86 -17.94 -0.10
N PRO A 71 -2.76 -17.84 0.66
CA PRO A 71 -1.68 -18.81 0.58
C PRO A 71 -2.13 -20.16 1.09
N LYS A 72 -1.53 -21.23 0.54
CA LYS A 72 -1.69 -22.59 1.05
C LYS A 72 -0.72 -22.83 2.22
N SER A 73 -0.92 -23.88 2.99
CA SER A 73 -0.19 -24.20 4.23
C SER A 73 1.35 -24.20 4.10
N MET A 74 1.91 -24.34 2.91
CA MET A 74 3.35 -24.36 2.66
C MET A 74 3.95 -22.96 2.38
N ILE A 75 3.12 -21.93 2.33
CA ILE A 75 3.54 -20.56 1.99
C ILE A 75 3.07 -19.62 3.12
N ASP A 76 4.03 -18.96 3.76
CA ASP A 76 3.75 -17.86 4.68
C ASP A 76 3.16 -16.67 3.94
N VAL A 77 2.17 -16.04 4.51
CA VAL A 77 1.42 -14.96 3.84
C VAL A 77 2.24 -13.69 3.68
N ASP A 78 3.10 -13.35 4.65
CA ASP A 78 3.98 -12.19 4.54
C ASP A 78 5.12 -12.47 3.54
N TYR A 79 5.63 -13.71 3.50
CA TYR A 79 6.58 -14.13 2.46
C TYR A 79 5.99 -13.99 1.06
N LEU A 80 4.75 -14.44 0.85
CA LEU A 80 4.03 -14.26 -0.40
C LEU A 80 3.90 -12.76 -0.76
N CYS A 81 3.50 -11.94 0.21
CA CYS A 81 3.36 -10.51 0.00
C CYS A 81 4.68 -9.86 -0.41
N TYR A 82 5.76 -10.07 0.33
CA TYR A 82 7.08 -9.54 0.00
C TYR A 82 7.60 -10.03 -1.35
N SER A 83 7.33 -11.30 -1.71
CA SER A 83 7.72 -11.84 -3.01
C SER A 83 7.01 -11.18 -4.20
N LEU A 84 5.85 -10.56 -3.96
CA LEU A 84 5.01 -9.96 -5.00
C LEU A 84 5.04 -8.43 -5.00
N MET A 85 5.41 -7.76 -3.89
CA MET A 85 5.31 -6.30 -3.76
C MET A 85 5.97 -5.52 -4.90
N PHE A 86 7.14 -5.97 -5.33
CA PHE A 86 7.94 -5.35 -6.41
C PHE A 86 8.32 -6.35 -7.48
N TYR A 87 7.42 -7.29 -7.75
CA TYR A 87 7.63 -8.29 -8.78
C TYR A 87 7.82 -7.64 -10.15
N ASP A 88 8.81 -8.12 -10.91
CA ASP A 88 8.97 -7.68 -12.29
C ASP A 88 7.83 -8.20 -13.15
N THR A 89 6.98 -7.31 -13.61
CA THR A 89 5.79 -7.60 -14.41
C THR A 89 6.00 -7.41 -15.91
N ASN A 90 7.24 -7.16 -16.37
CA ASN A 90 7.56 -7.03 -17.78
C ASN A 90 7.14 -8.30 -18.55
N GLY A 91 6.42 -8.12 -19.65
CA GLY A 91 5.87 -9.22 -20.44
C GLY A 91 4.68 -9.94 -19.82
N LEU A 92 4.23 -9.57 -18.61
CA LEU A 92 3.06 -10.14 -17.95
C LEU A 92 1.84 -9.21 -17.98
N VAL A 93 2.07 -7.90 -18.04
CA VAL A 93 1.01 -6.89 -18.10
C VAL A 93 0.76 -6.47 -19.55
N ASN A 94 -0.51 -6.21 -19.87
CA ASN A 94 -0.96 -5.74 -21.18
C ASN A 94 -1.67 -4.38 -21.02
N GLY A 95 -1.78 -3.62 -22.10
CA GLY A 95 -2.47 -2.33 -22.16
C GLY A 95 -1.51 -1.13 -22.16
N ALA A 96 -1.71 -0.20 -23.11
CA ALA A 96 -0.87 0.98 -23.24
C ALA A 96 -1.24 2.08 -22.23
N THR A 97 -2.54 2.35 -22.06
CA THR A 97 -3.03 3.42 -21.19
C THR A 97 -3.30 2.93 -19.77
N ARG A 98 -3.83 1.72 -19.63
CA ARG A 98 -4.11 1.09 -18.34
C ARG A 98 -3.58 -0.33 -18.36
N GLN A 99 -2.44 -0.53 -17.73
CA GLN A 99 -1.82 -1.84 -17.64
C GLN A 99 -2.69 -2.81 -16.82
N LYS A 100 -2.80 -4.05 -17.32
CA LYS A 100 -3.59 -5.10 -16.70
C LYS A 100 -2.79 -6.38 -16.58
N LEU A 101 -2.72 -6.92 -15.36
CA LEU A 101 -2.22 -8.25 -15.05
C LEU A 101 -3.42 -9.21 -14.99
N THR A 102 -3.68 -9.94 -16.08
CA THR A 102 -4.79 -10.88 -16.12
C THR A 102 -4.56 -12.09 -15.21
N GLN A 103 -5.61 -12.81 -14.83
CA GLN A 103 -5.47 -14.04 -14.04
C GLN A 103 -4.59 -15.08 -14.76
N ALA A 104 -4.67 -15.17 -16.08
CA ALA A 104 -3.86 -16.09 -16.86
C ALA A 104 -2.37 -15.75 -16.83
N THR A 105 -2.03 -14.45 -16.89
CA THR A 105 -0.63 -14.00 -16.79
C THR A 105 -0.13 -14.03 -15.34
N MET A 106 -0.96 -13.68 -14.36
CA MET A 106 -0.64 -13.84 -12.94
C MET A 106 -0.25 -15.27 -12.59
N ARG A 107 -0.95 -16.27 -13.12
CA ARG A 107 -0.63 -17.70 -12.89
C ARG A 107 0.72 -18.14 -13.46
N LYS A 108 1.36 -17.35 -14.32
CA LYS A 108 2.73 -17.58 -14.82
C LYS A 108 3.81 -17.02 -13.89
N MET A 109 3.42 -16.20 -12.92
CA MET A 109 4.37 -15.65 -11.94
C MET A 109 4.97 -16.77 -11.09
N LYS A 110 6.25 -16.69 -10.82
CA LYS A 110 6.99 -17.68 -10.04
C LYS A 110 7.63 -16.99 -8.83
N ILE A 111 7.49 -17.59 -7.67
CA ILE A 111 8.19 -17.19 -6.45
C ILE A 111 9.15 -18.29 -6.03
N PRO A 112 10.26 -18.00 -5.33
CA PRO A 112 11.18 -19.01 -4.85
C PRO A 112 10.47 -20.01 -3.94
N LYS A 113 10.68 -21.31 -4.19
CA LYS A 113 10.17 -22.39 -3.33
C LYS A 113 11.25 -22.75 -2.32
N ILE A 114 11.05 -22.31 -1.09
CA ILE A 114 11.92 -22.57 0.07
C ILE A 114 11.09 -23.13 1.22
N THR A 115 11.76 -23.66 2.24
CA THR A 115 11.07 -24.21 3.43
C THR A 115 10.33 -23.11 4.21
N LEU A 116 9.30 -23.47 4.97
CA LEU A 116 8.55 -22.51 5.79
C LEU A 116 9.47 -21.81 6.82
N GLU A 117 10.43 -22.53 7.37
CA GLU A 117 11.41 -21.97 8.30
C GLU A 117 12.25 -20.86 7.65
N GLU A 118 12.74 -21.10 6.42
CA GLU A 118 13.48 -20.09 5.66
C GLU A 118 12.63 -18.88 5.30
N GLN A 119 11.35 -19.10 4.91
CA GLN A 119 10.41 -18.03 4.65
C GLN A 119 10.25 -17.13 5.88
N LEU A 120 10.02 -17.70 7.07
CA LEU A 120 9.86 -16.95 8.32
C LEU A 120 11.12 -16.17 8.70
N LYS A 121 12.31 -16.74 8.51
CA LYS A 121 13.59 -16.03 8.73
C LYS A 121 13.74 -14.81 7.80
N ILE A 122 13.34 -14.94 6.53
CA ILE A 122 13.34 -13.83 5.57
C ILE A 122 12.36 -12.76 6.00
N VAL A 123 11.11 -13.15 6.31
CA VAL A 123 10.05 -12.23 6.75
C VAL A 123 10.47 -11.45 7.99
N GLU A 124 11.05 -12.09 8.98
CA GLU A 124 11.54 -11.42 10.20
C GLU A 124 12.57 -10.32 9.87
N LYS A 125 13.54 -10.63 9.01
CA LYS A 125 14.56 -9.65 8.58
C LYS A 125 13.90 -8.46 7.85
N LEU A 126 12.98 -8.73 6.92
CA LEU A 126 12.30 -7.69 6.15
C LEU A 126 11.41 -6.82 7.04
N LYS A 127 10.71 -7.39 8.01
CA LYS A 127 9.93 -6.63 9.02
C LYS A 127 10.82 -5.70 9.85
N LYS A 128 12.00 -6.16 10.26
CA LYS A 128 12.98 -5.30 10.97
C LYS A 128 13.41 -4.12 10.11
N VAL A 129 13.77 -4.35 8.84
CA VAL A 129 14.14 -3.28 7.89
C VAL A 129 12.97 -2.30 7.69
N GLN A 130 11.77 -2.82 7.46
CA GLN A 130 10.57 -2.00 7.30
C GLN A 130 10.31 -1.13 8.54
N GLY A 131 10.50 -1.69 9.74
CA GLY A 131 10.38 -0.96 11.00
C GLY A 131 11.39 0.18 11.11
N VAL A 132 12.64 -0.03 10.69
CA VAL A 132 13.65 1.04 10.64
C VAL A 132 13.26 2.15 9.66
N ILE A 133 12.82 1.80 8.46
CA ILE A 133 12.35 2.76 7.44
C ILE A 133 11.20 3.61 8.00
N THR A 134 10.21 2.97 8.62
CA THR A 134 9.05 3.67 9.21
C THR A 134 9.48 4.64 10.32
N LYS A 135 10.39 4.21 11.21
CA LYS A 135 10.93 5.09 12.26
C LYS A 135 11.65 6.30 11.67
N LYS A 136 12.48 6.09 10.63
CA LYS A 136 13.21 7.17 9.98
C LYS A 136 12.30 8.18 9.28
N ARG A 137 11.23 7.73 8.63
CA ARG A 137 10.23 8.61 8.04
C ARG A 137 9.56 9.49 9.10
N LYS A 138 9.13 8.90 10.23
CA LYS A 138 8.57 9.67 11.36
C LYS A 138 9.56 10.68 11.93
N GLN A 139 10.86 10.35 11.99
CA GLN A 139 11.88 11.31 12.43
C GLN A 139 12.01 12.49 11.47
N LEU A 140 11.99 12.25 10.15
CA LEU A 140 12.02 13.32 9.14
C LEU A 140 10.80 14.24 9.26
N GLU A 141 9.61 13.67 9.37
CA GLU A 141 8.37 14.43 9.58
C GLU A 141 8.45 15.28 10.85
N GLY A 142 9.00 14.73 11.93
CA GLY A 142 9.24 15.48 13.20
C GLY A 142 10.22 16.64 13.04
N LEU A 143 11.27 16.46 12.23
CA LEU A 143 12.22 17.53 11.94
C LEU A 143 11.59 18.66 11.11
N ASP A 144 10.75 18.33 10.13
CA ASP A 144 10.01 19.33 9.35
C ASP A 144 9.06 20.15 10.22
N ILE A 145 8.38 19.49 11.16
CA ILE A 145 7.52 20.18 12.16
C ILE A 145 8.37 21.10 13.03
N LEU A 146 9.53 20.64 13.50
CA LEU A 146 10.43 21.43 14.34
C LEU A 146 10.94 22.67 13.60
N ILE A 147 11.35 22.54 12.34
CA ILE A 147 11.81 23.67 11.51
C ILE A 147 10.70 24.72 11.41
N LYS A 148 9.45 24.28 11.09
CA LYS A 148 8.30 25.20 11.03
C LYS A 148 8.02 25.87 12.36
N ALA A 149 8.04 25.13 13.47
CA ALA A 149 7.82 25.67 14.81
C ALA A 149 8.90 26.72 15.19
N ARG A 150 10.17 26.42 14.89
CA ARG A 150 11.27 27.37 15.14
C ARG A 150 11.20 28.62 14.29
N PHE A 151 10.77 28.48 13.01
CA PHE A 151 10.53 29.63 12.16
C PHE A 151 9.45 30.57 12.77
N VAL A 152 8.32 29.99 13.19
CA VAL A 152 7.22 30.76 13.80
C VAL A 152 7.64 31.37 15.14
N GLU A 153 8.41 30.66 15.95
CA GLU A 153 8.95 31.18 17.20
C GLU A 153 9.87 32.40 16.99
N MET A 154 10.74 32.34 15.99
CA MET A 154 11.74 33.38 15.73
C MET A 154 11.17 34.58 14.94
N PHE A 155 10.26 34.36 14.04
CA PHE A 155 9.79 35.36 13.08
C PHE A 155 8.29 35.66 13.19
N GLY A 156 7.54 34.91 14.02
CA GLY A 156 6.08 34.94 14.03
C GLY A 156 5.46 34.21 12.86
N ASP A 157 4.14 34.02 12.92
CA ASP A 157 3.37 33.48 11.82
C ASP A 157 3.33 34.48 10.65
N PRO A 158 3.74 34.11 9.43
CA PRO A 158 3.81 35.04 8.29
C PRO A 158 2.46 35.63 7.88
N VAL A 159 1.36 34.95 8.20
CA VAL A 159 -0.01 35.40 7.86
C VAL A 159 -0.45 36.47 8.85
N SER A 160 -0.41 36.14 10.16
CA SER A 160 -0.82 37.05 11.23
C SER A 160 0.19 38.16 11.50
N ASN A 161 1.47 37.92 11.14
CA ASN A 161 2.58 38.89 11.33
C ASN A 161 2.60 39.57 12.69
N PRO A 162 2.67 38.84 13.81
CA PRO A 162 2.51 39.38 15.15
C PRO A 162 3.62 40.38 15.55
N PHE A 163 4.74 40.37 14.85
CA PHE A 163 5.88 41.28 15.07
C PHE A 163 5.85 42.53 14.17
N ASN A 164 4.81 42.68 13.34
CA ASN A 164 4.62 43.82 12.42
C ASN A 164 5.78 44.05 11.47
N TYR A 165 6.39 42.97 10.91
CA TYR A 165 7.41 43.10 9.89
C TYR A 165 6.84 43.68 8.60
N ASP A 166 7.64 44.48 7.88
CA ASP A 166 7.28 44.99 6.56
C ASP A 166 7.07 43.85 5.57
N LYS A 167 5.98 43.92 4.80
CA LYS A 167 5.66 42.93 3.75
C LYS A 167 6.02 43.47 2.38
N VAL A 168 6.80 42.72 1.63
CA VAL A 168 7.14 43.01 0.23
C VAL A 168 6.41 42.05 -0.70
N ARG A 169 6.15 42.52 -1.94
CA ARG A 169 5.64 41.62 -3.00
C ARG A 169 6.81 40.83 -3.59
N LEU A 170 6.58 39.54 -3.82
CA LEU A 170 7.50 38.66 -4.56
C LEU A 170 7.39 38.92 -6.05
#